data_9ba060e39642266df5432d2121df6e39
#
_entry.id   9ba060e39642266df5432d2121df6e39
#
_cell.length_a   1.000
_cell.length_b   1.000
_cell.length_c   1.000
_cell.angle_alpha   90.00
_cell.angle_beta   90.00
_cell.angle_gamma   90.00
#
_symmetry.space_group_name_H-M   'P 1'
#
loop_
_entity.id
_entity.type
_entity.pdbx_description
1 polymer ?
#
loop_
_entity_poly.entity_id
_entity_poly.type
_entity_poly.pdbx_seq_one_letter_code
_entity_poly.pdbx_strand_id
1 'polypeptide(L)'
;YLVDQGVRGFVVSLLWSPSNPDHEQRIKKIIREEYKEYTLGYMPVVLASDVIGRSGEYQRSMTAILDAYLFRAMQMELAAMWDRLRDYQYKGPLMMVHNSGGMAEVFKTDAVRTYSAGPVAALIGSHKLAQGLGYKNVIACDVGGTSFDIGLVVGQSVRNYDFRPILDRWMVGISM
;
A
#
# COMPACT_ATOMS: atom_id res chain seq x y z
N TYR A 1 6.31 19.77 20.53
CA TYR A 1 6.53 20.83 19.55
C TYR A 1 5.91 20.53 18.18
N LEU A 2 6.30 19.44 17.46
CA LEU A 2 5.75 19.13 16.13
C LEU A 2 4.23 18.83 16.18
N VAL A 3 3.77 18.15 17.19
CA VAL A 3 2.33 17.89 17.42
C VAL A 3 1.57 19.19 17.66
N ASP A 4 2.14 20.10 18.44
CA ASP A 4 1.57 21.43 18.70
C ASP A 4 1.51 22.29 17.43
N GLN A 5 2.39 22.02 16.48
CA GLN A 5 2.38 22.63 15.13
C GLN A 5 1.36 21.97 14.17
N GLY A 6 0.58 21.01 14.65
CA GLY A 6 -0.46 20.37 13.87
C GLY A 6 -0.03 19.14 13.06
N VAL A 7 1.16 18.58 13.33
CA VAL A 7 1.58 17.32 12.71
C VAL A 7 0.60 16.20 13.08
N ARG A 8 0.22 15.40 12.09
CA ARG A 8 -0.82 14.36 12.21
C ARG A 8 -0.30 12.94 11.97
N GLY A 9 1.01 12.78 11.80
CA GLY A 9 1.66 11.47 11.67
C GLY A 9 3.16 11.62 11.66
N PHE A 10 3.85 10.53 11.92
CA PHE A 10 5.30 10.45 11.91
C PHE A 10 5.77 9.37 10.95
N VAL A 11 6.84 9.67 10.23
CA VAL A 11 7.60 8.68 9.47
C VAL A 11 8.98 8.56 10.10
N VAL A 12 9.38 7.35 10.41
CA VAL A 12 10.72 7.04 10.91
C VAL A 12 11.45 6.28 9.81
N SER A 13 12.55 6.85 9.33
CA SER A 13 13.38 6.25 8.29
C SER A 13 14.85 6.42 8.64
N LEU A 14 15.51 5.31 8.94
CA LEU A 14 16.91 5.29 9.33
C LEU A 14 17.74 4.48 8.33
N LEU A 15 19.03 4.80 8.27
CA LEU A 15 19.98 4.03 7.46
C LEU A 15 20.03 2.56 7.96
N TRP A 16 20.11 1.64 7.01
CA TRP A 16 20.22 0.20 7.27
C TRP A 16 19.08 -0.43 8.08
N SER A 17 17.97 0.28 8.27
CA SER A 17 16.81 -0.23 9.02
C SER A 17 16.20 -1.52 8.44
N PRO A 18 16.28 -1.85 7.14
CA PRO A 18 15.86 -3.17 6.66
C PRO A 18 16.71 -4.33 7.20
N SER A 19 17.97 -4.07 7.54
CA SER A 19 18.86 -5.08 8.14
C SER A 19 18.74 -5.15 9.66
N ASN A 20 18.51 -4.01 10.31
CA ASN A 20 18.26 -3.92 11.73
C ASN A 20 17.23 -2.81 12.03
N PRO A 21 15.96 -3.17 12.28
CA PRO A 21 14.88 -2.21 12.54
C PRO A 21 14.82 -1.72 14.01
N ASP A 22 15.69 -2.18 14.91
CA ASP A 22 15.57 -1.94 16.35
C ASP A 22 15.47 -0.46 16.70
N HIS A 23 16.24 0.39 16.04
CA HIS A 23 16.23 1.83 16.31
C HIS A 23 14.91 2.47 15.83
N GLU A 24 14.38 2.09 14.66
CA GLU A 24 13.07 2.56 14.21
C GLU A 24 11.97 2.10 15.16
N GLN A 25 11.98 0.84 15.57
CA GLN A 25 11.04 0.28 16.54
C GLN A 25 11.13 1.01 17.89
N ARG A 26 12.32 1.31 18.35
CA ARG A 26 12.52 2.05 19.60
C ARG A 26 11.94 3.46 19.52
N ILE A 27 12.14 4.17 18.41
CA ILE A 27 11.56 5.50 18.20
C ILE A 27 10.03 5.42 18.17
N LYS A 28 9.46 4.45 17.45
CA LYS A 28 8.01 4.21 17.43
C LYS A 28 7.44 3.98 18.83
N LYS A 29 8.14 3.17 19.63
CA LYS A 29 7.77 2.90 21.01
C LYS A 29 7.78 4.18 21.86
N ILE A 30 8.83 4.99 21.78
CA ILE A 30 8.95 6.27 22.51
C ILE A 30 7.79 7.22 22.11
N ILE A 31 7.50 7.36 20.82
CA ILE A 31 6.40 8.21 20.34
C ILE A 31 5.07 7.72 20.92
N ARG A 32 4.82 6.41 20.95
CA ARG A 32 3.58 5.85 21.49
C ARG A 32 3.48 5.93 23.01
N GLU A 33 4.60 5.84 23.72
CA GLU A 33 4.65 6.05 25.17
C GLU A 33 4.32 7.50 25.54
N GLU A 34 4.85 8.45 24.78
CA GLU A 34 4.63 9.90 24.99
C GLU A 34 3.24 10.33 24.53
N TYR A 35 2.78 9.85 23.36
CA TYR A 35 1.49 10.19 22.78
C TYR A 35 0.60 8.97 22.72
N LYS A 36 -0.17 8.75 23.77
CA LYS A 36 -1.12 7.63 23.84
C LYS A 36 -2.27 7.88 22.86
N GLU A 37 -2.75 6.80 22.23
CA GLU A 37 -3.78 6.84 21.18
C GLU A 37 -5.04 7.60 21.58
N TYR A 38 -5.46 7.53 22.84
CA TYR A 38 -6.65 8.21 23.36
C TYR A 38 -6.48 9.73 23.55
N THR A 39 -5.24 10.24 23.56
CA THR A 39 -4.97 11.68 23.82
C THR A 39 -5.03 12.51 22.54
N LEU A 40 -4.64 11.95 21.39
CA LEU A 40 -4.52 12.67 20.12
C LEU A 40 -5.34 12.06 18.99
N GLY A 41 -6.15 11.05 19.28
CA GLY A 41 -6.73 10.19 18.26
C GLY A 41 -5.63 9.32 17.62
N TYR A 42 -5.99 8.59 16.57
CA TYR A 42 -5.03 7.72 15.89
C TYR A 42 -4.00 8.54 15.12
N MET A 43 -2.77 8.60 15.64
CA MET A 43 -1.63 9.21 14.97
C MET A 43 -0.74 8.11 14.38
N PRO A 44 -0.67 7.98 13.04
CA PRO A 44 0.16 6.96 12.44
C PRO A 44 1.65 7.23 12.73
N VAL A 45 2.35 6.17 13.10
CA VAL A 45 3.82 6.14 13.17
C VAL A 45 4.28 5.06 12.21
N VAL A 46 4.65 5.49 11.02
CA VAL A 46 5.07 4.61 9.93
C VAL A 46 6.57 4.39 10.01
N LEU A 47 7.00 3.15 10.08
CA LEU A 47 8.40 2.78 9.95
C LEU A 47 8.72 2.45 8.50
N ALA A 48 9.77 3.05 7.97
CA ALA A 48 10.13 2.83 6.59
C ALA A 48 10.55 1.38 6.30
N SER A 49 11.13 0.69 7.30
CA SER A 49 11.45 -0.74 7.21
C SER A 49 10.22 -1.65 7.17
N ASP A 50 9.10 -1.27 7.80
CA ASP A 50 7.85 -2.04 7.78
C ASP A 50 7.18 -1.95 6.39
N VAL A 51 7.20 -0.77 5.77
CA VAL A 51 6.58 -0.53 4.46
C VAL A 51 7.38 -1.19 3.34
N ILE A 52 8.70 -1.03 3.34
CA ILE A 52 9.61 -1.62 2.35
C ILE A 52 10.87 -2.15 3.02
N GLY A 53 11.01 -3.47 3.06
CA GLY A 53 12.17 -4.18 3.59
C GLY A 53 13.37 -4.24 2.63
N ARG A 54 13.57 -3.23 1.76
CA ARG A 54 14.66 -3.20 0.78
C ARG A 54 15.64 -2.07 1.06
N SER A 55 16.89 -2.24 0.58
CA SER A 55 17.89 -1.18 0.54
C SER A 55 17.45 -0.03 -0.39
N GLY A 56 18.06 1.14 -0.24
CA GLY A 56 17.71 2.33 -1.00
C GLY A 56 16.92 3.31 -0.14
N GLU A 57 17.64 4.09 0.65
CA GLU A 57 17.08 4.97 1.67
C GLU A 57 16.10 5.98 1.11
N TYR A 58 16.42 6.57 -0.04
CA TYR A 58 15.57 7.57 -0.67
C TYR A 58 14.20 6.98 -1.03
N GLN A 59 14.18 5.87 -1.78
CA GLN A 59 12.93 5.24 -2.23
C GLN A 59 12.11 4.74 -1.05
N ARG A 60 12.78 4.15 -0.05
CA ARG A 60 12.13 3.68 1.17
C ARG A 60 11.49 4.82 1.95
N SER A 61 12.23 5.92 2.16
CA SER A 61 11.72 7.10 2.86
C SER A 61 10.54 7.72 2.12
N MET A 62 10.66 7.92 0.80
CA MET A 62 9.59 8.49 0.00
C MET A 62 8.34 7.62 0.00
N THR A 63 8.50 6.30 -0.05
CA THR A 63 7.35 5.39 0.02
C THR A 63 6.65 5.46 1.37
N ALA A 64 7.41 5.48 2.46
CA ALA A 64 6.86 5.61 3.80
C ALA A 64 6.17 6.97 4.03
N ILE A 65 6.68 8.04 3.44
CA ILE A 65 6.04 9.37 3.48
C ILE A 65 4.71 9.34 2.73
N LEU A 66 4.67 8.76 1.53
CA LEU A 66 3.44 8.63 0.75
C LEU A 66 2.42 7.74 1.46
N ASP A 67 2.89 6.64 2.06
CA ASP A 67 2.02 5.76 2.86
C ASP A 67 1.37 6.52 4.02
N ALA A 68 2.18 7.22 4.81
CA ALA A 68 1.68 8.01 5.94
C ALA A 68 0.71 9.14 5.51
N TYR A 69 0.96 9.75 4.36
CA TYR A 69 0.11 10.79 3.80
C TYR A 69 -1.28 10.24 3.38
N LEU A 70 -1.30 9.10 2.71
CA LEU A 70 -2.51 8.46 2.20
C LEU A 70 -3.28 7.73 3.30
N PHE A 71 -2.58 7.26 4.32
CA PHE A 71 -3.09 6.36 5.35
C PHE A 71 -4.39 6.87 5.99
N ARG A 72 -4.42 8.14 6.41
CA ARG A 72 -5.58 8.71 7.12
C ARG A 72 -6.84 8.70 6.26
N ALA A 73 -6.74 9.17 5.02
CA ALA A 73 -7.87 9.21 4.10
C ALA A 73 -8.38 7.79 3.82
N MET A 74 -7.48 6.85 3.55
CA MET A 74 -7.83 5.45 3.33
C MET A 74 -8.52 4.84 4.56
N GLN A 75 -7.99 5.05 5.75
CA GLN A 75 -8.56 4.49 6.98
C GLN A 75 -9.97 5.02 7.27
N MET A 76 -10.20 6.31 7.05
CA MET A 76 -11.53 6.90 7.24
C MET A 76 -12.57 6.30 6.30
N GLU A 77 -12.24 6.18 5.02
CA GLU A 77 -13.12 5.58 4.02
C GLU A 77 -13.38 4.09 4.28
N LEU A 78 -12.34 3.34 4.64
CA LEU A 78 -12.47 1.91 4.94
C LEU A 78 -13.26 1.65 6.22
N ALA A 79 -13.09 2.48 7.26
CA ALA A 79 -13.87 2.39 8.47
C ALA A 79 -15.36 2.64 8.18
N ALA A 80 -15.69 3.70 7.43
CA ALA A 80 -17.06 4.01 7.05
C ALA A 80 -17.68 2.88 6.19
N MET A 81 -16.91 2.31 5.27
CA MET A 81 -17.35 1.16 4.47
C MET A 81 -17.58 -0.06 5.35
N TRP A 82 -16.67 -0.34 6.26
CA TRP A 82 -16.78 -1.47 7.18
C TRP A 82 -18.01 -1.38 8.06
N ASP A 83 -18.30 -0.19 8.63
CA ASP A 83 -19.48 0.04 9.45
C ASP A 83 -20.76 -0.21 8.65
N ARG A 84 -20.85 0.30 7.41
CA ARG A 84 -21.99 0.01 6.53
C ARG A 84 -22.17 -1.47 6.23
N LEU A 85 -21.08 -2.19 5.98
CA LEU A 85 -21.15 -3.65 5.76
C LEU A 85 -21.66 -4.39 6.99
N ARG A 86 -21.30 -3.95 8.19
CA ARG A 86 -21.81 -4.51 9.44
C ARG A 86 -23.31 -4.23 9.61
N ASP A 87 -23.78 -3.06 9.25
CA ASP A 87 -25.22 -2.72 9.26
C ASP A 87 -26.02 -3.67 8.35
N TYR A 88 -25.42 -4.11 7.23
CA TYR A 88 -25.97 -5.13 6.33
C TYR A 88 -25.70 -6.57 6.79
N GLN A 89 -25.29 -6.76 8.04
CA GLN A 89 -25.03 -8.10 8.63
C GLN A 89 -23.89 -8.87 7.95
N TYR A 90 -23.00 -8.21 7.22
CA TYR A 90 -21.82 -8.85 6.64
C TYR A 90 -20.85 -9.29 7.75
N LYS A 91 -20.45 -10.57 7.72
CA LYS A 91 -19.58 -11.19 8.75
C LYS A 91 -18.22 -11.64 8.21
N GLY A 92 -18.00 -11.52 6.90
CA GLY A 92 -16.75 -11.92 6.26
C GLY A 92 -15.65 -10.87 6.43
N PRO A 93 -14.38 -11.20 6.12
CA PRO A 93 -13.30 -10.22 6.09
C PRO A 93 -13.46 -9.27 4.89
N LEU A 94 -13.14 -8.01 5.08
CA LEU A 94 -13.00 -7.07 3.98
C LEU A 94 -11.54 -7.12 3.49
N MET A 95 -11.35 -7.51 2.24
CA MET A 95 -10.04 -7.72 1.63
C MET A 95 -9.70 -6.60 0.66
N MET A 96 -8.44 -6.20 0.64
CA MET A 96 -7.88 -5.23 -0.29
C MET A 96 -6.89 -5.91 -1.24
N VAL A 97 -7.04 -5.66 -2.53
CA VAL A 97 -6.06 -6.08 -3.53
C VAL A 97 -4.89 -5.12 -3.53
N HIS A 98 -3.70 -5.66 -3.63
CA HIS A 98 -2.45 -4.90 -3.68
C HIS A 98 -1.89 -4.78 -5.10
N ASN A 99 -1.06 -3.77 -5.30
CA ASN A 99 -0.32 -3.57 -6.55
C ASN A 99 0.70 -4.69 -6.87
N SER A 100 0.99 -5.55 -5.92
CA SER A 100 1.77 -6.78 -6.15
C SER A 100 0.92 -7.96 -6.67
N GLY A 101 -0.39 -7.78 -6.78
CA GLY A 101 -1.33 -8.84 -7.15
C GLY A 101 -1.76 -9.75 -5.99
N GLY A 102 -1.24 -9.53 -4.78
CA GLY A 102 -1.71 -10.20 -3.58
C GLY A 102 -2.93 -9.51 -2.97
N MET A 103 -3.43 -10.07 -1.87
CA MET A 103 -4.53 -9.51 -1.09
C MET A 103 -4.23 -9.60 0.40
N ALA A 104 -4.70 -8.62 1.16
CA ALA A 104 -4.72 -8.68 2.61
C ALA A 104 -6.00 -8.06 3.16
N GLU A 105 -6.26 -8.31 4.44
CA GLU A 105 -7.32 -7.61 5.17
C GLU A 105 -7.07 -6.10 5.15
N VAL A 106 -8.12 -5.31 4.96
CA VAL A 106 -8.01 -3.86 4.73
C VAL A 106 -7.24 -3.13 5.83
N PHE A 107 -7.44 -3.49 7.09
CA PHE A 107 -6.76 -2.86 8.22
C PHE A 107 -5.29 -3.31 8.42
N LYS A 108 -4.83 -4.27 7.62
CA LYS A 108 -3.43 -4.74 7.56
C LYS A 108 -2.74 -4.31 6.26
N THR A 109 -3.39 -3.43 5.51
CA THR A 109 -2.89 -2.98 4.20
C THR A 109 -2.24 -1.60 4.35
N ASP A 110 -0.99 -1.49 3.92
CA ASP A 110 -0.33 -0.20 3.74
C ASP A 110 -1.00 0.55 2.58
N ALA A 111 -1.27 1.83 2.76
CA ALA A 111 -2.00 2.63 1.78
C ALA A 111 -1.30 2.67 0.40
N VAL A 112 0.01 2.74 0.39
CA VAL A 112 0.82 2.75 -0.83
C VAL A 112 0.68 1.46 -1.66
N ARG A 113 0.29 0.34 -1.04
CA ARG A 113 0.07 -0.94 -1.73
C ARG A 113 -1.22 -0.97 -2.55
N THR A 114 -2.10 0.00 -2.35
CA THR A 114 -3.36 0.11 -3.12
C THR A 114 -3.19 0.88 -4.43
N TYR A 115 -2.06 1.56 -4.62
CA TYR A 115 -1.76 2.29 -5.84
C TYR A 115 -1.72 1.36 -7.05
N SER A 116 -2.47 1.67 -8.09
CA SER A 116 -2.61 0.84 -9.32
C SER A 116 -3.07 -0.60 -9.08
N ALA A 117 -3.69 -0.90 -7.92
CA ALA A 117 -4.16 -2.25 -7.62
C ALA A 117 -5.30 -2.70 -8.55
N GLY A 118 -6.14 -1.78 -9.03
CA GLY A 118 -7.21 -2.06 -9.99
C GLY A 118 -6.69 -2.64 -11.31
N PRO A 119 -5.83 -1.92 -12.04
CA PRO A 119 -5.19 -2.42 -13.27
C PRO A 119 -4.46 -3.75 -13.08
N VAL A 120 -3.75 -3.93 -11.96
CA VAL A 120 -3.07 -5.20 -11.66
C VAL A 120 -4.08 -6.33 -11.45
N ALA A 121 -5.17 -6.08 -10.73
CA ALA A 121 -6.23 -7.06 -10.53
C ALA A 121 -6.90 -7.46 -11.85
N ALA A 122 -7.17 -6.48 -12.73
CA ALA A 122 -7.74 -6.72 -14.05
C ALA A 122 -6.82 -7.60 -14.92
N LEU A 123 -5.51 -7.33 -14.89
CA LEU A 123 -4.53 -8.14 -15.62
C LEU A 123 -4.48 -9.59 -15.10
N ILE A 124 -4.44 -9.77 -13.77
CA ILE A 124 -4.42 -11.10 -13.15
C ILE A 124 -5.72 -11.86 -13.44
N GLY A 125 -6.87 -11.20 -13.34
CA GLY A 125 -8.17 -11.78 -13.70
C GLY A 125 -8.23 -12.22 -15.16
N SER A 126 -7.77 -11.37 -16.07
CA SER A 126 -7.68 -11.65 -17.51
C SER A 126 -6.77 -12.84 -17.80
N HIS A 127 -5.60 -12.89 -17.11
CA HIS A 127 -4.69 -14.03 -17.22
C HIS A 127 -5.37 -15.34 -16.76
N LYS A 128 -6.04 -15.32 -15.62
CA LYS A 128 -6.72 -16.51 -15.09
C LYS A 128 -7.83 -17.00 -16.01
N LEU A 129 -8.62 -16.09 -16.57
CA LEU A 129 -9.66 -16.40 -17.56
C LEU A 129 -9.04 -17.02 -18.81
N ALA A 130 -7.99 -16.42 -19.33
CA ALA A 130 -7.31 -16.90 -20.54
C ALA A 130 -6.69 -18.29 -20.37
N GLN A 131 -6.14 -18.59 -19.20
CA GLN A 131 -5.68 -19.96 -18.88
C GLN A 131 -6.81 -20.97 -18.99
N GLY A 132 -7.99 -20.67 -18.45
CA GLY A 132 -9.17 -21.53 -18.55
C GLY A 132 -9.65 -21.74 -20.01
N LEU A 133 -9.39 -20.79 -20.88
CA LEU A 133 -9.72 -20.82 -22.32
C LEU A 133 -8.57 -21.39 -23.20
N GLY A 134 -7.44 -21.75 -22.62
CA GLY A 134 -6.29 -22.30 -23.34
C GLY A 134 -5.39 -21.25 -24.05
N TYR A 135 -5.60 -19.97 -23.83
CA TYR A 135 -4.74 -18.93 -24.41
C TYR A 135 -3.43 -18.76 -23.64
N LYS A 136 -2.32 -18.64 -24.35
CA LYS A 136 -0.99 -18.45 -23.75
C LYS A 136 -0.56 -16.99 -23.73
N ASN A 137 -1.06 -16.18 -24.63
CA ASN A 137 -0.74 -14.77 -24.75
C ASN A 137 -2.01 -13.95 -24.70
N VAL A 138 -2.02 -12.88 -23.92
CA VAL A 138 -3.19 -12.05 -23.70
C VAL A 138 -2.78 -10.57 -23.68
N ILE A 139 -3.58 -9.75 -24.29
CA ILE A 139 -3.58 -8.31 -24.08
C ILE A 139 -4.85 -7.99 -23.29
N ALA A 140 -4.69 -7.53 -22.06
CA ALA A 140 -5.78 -7.02 -21.25
C ALA A 140 -5.88 -5.51 -21.45
N CYS A 141 -7.07 -5.02 -21.76
CA CYS A 141 -7.37 -3.61 -21.91
C CYS A 141 -8.44 -3.23 -20.89
N ASP A 142 -8.15 -2.26 -20.05
CA ASP A 142 -9.09 -1.70 -19.08
C ASP A 142 -9.39 -0.24 -19.45
N VAL A 143 -10.64 0.03 -19.79
CA VAL A 143 -11.12 1.36 -20.18
C VAL A 143 -11.97 1.92 -19.04
N GLY A 144 -11.35 2.72 -18.19
CA GLY A 144 -12.02 3.40 -17.08
C GLY A 144 -12.59 4.78 -17.47
N GLY A 145 -13.13 5.48 -16.48
CA GLY A 145 -13.63 6.84 -16.65
C GLY A 145 -12.54 7.90 -16.81
N THR A 146 -11.30 7.58 -16.37
CA THR A 146 -10.18 8.53 -16.32
C THR A 146 -8.91 8.02 -16.98
N SER A 147 -8.75 6.69 -17.12
CA SER A 147 -7.54 6.07 -17.66
C SER A 147 -7.88 4.94 -18.63
N PHE A 148 -6.90 4.62 -19.46
CA PHE A 148 -6.85 3.42 -20.27
C PHE A 148 -5.60 2.64 -19.92
N ASP A 149 -5.78 1.47 -19.34
CA ASP A 149 -4.69 0.63 -18.88
C ASP A 149 -4.51 -0.60 -19.77
N ILE A 150 -3.27 -0.94 -20.10
CA ILE A 150 -2.93 -2.09 -20.94
C ILE A 150 -1.99 -3.01 -20.16
N GLY A 151 -2.37 -4.27 -20.08
CA GLY A 151 -1.56 -5.34 -19.49
C GLY A 151 -1.22 -6.42 -20.50
N LEU A 152 -0.03 -6.99 -20.39
CA LEU A 152 0.47 -8.04 -21.27
C LEU A 152 0.76 -9.32 -20.48
N VAL A 153 0.24 -10.44 -20.99
CA VAL A 153 0.61 -11.78 -20.55
C VAL A 153 1.28 -12.49 -21.72
N VAL A 154 2.48 -12.98 -21.53
CA VAL A 154 3.26 -13.68 -22.56
C VAL A 154 3.71 -15.04 -22.04
N GLY A 155 3.38 -16.10 -22.79
CA GLY A 155 3.73 -17.45 -22.39
C GLY A 155 3.15 -17.90 -21.06
N GLN A 156 1.94 -17.46 -20.72
CA GLN A 156 1.28 -17.71 -19.43
C GLN A 156 2.00 -17.07 -18.23
N SER A 157 2.83 -16.07 -18.44
CA SER A 157 3.54 -15.35 -17.38
C SER A 157 3.14 -13.89 -17.37
N VAL A 158 2.75 -13.41 -16.20
CA VAL A 158 2.66 -11.97 -15.91
C VAL A 158 4.05 -11.53 -15.47
N ARG A 159 4.64 -10.60 -16.22
CA ARG A 159 5.93 -10.04 -15.83
C ARG A 159 5.70 -8.88 -14.87
N ASN A 160 6.12 -9.05 -13.63
CA ASN A 160 6.27 -7.94 -12.72
C ASN A 160 7.59 -7.21 -13.04
N TYR A 161 7.49 -5.94 -13.33
CA TYR A 161 8.68 -5.12 -13.42
C TYR A 161 9.04 -4.66 -12.02
N ASP A 162 10.23 -5.02 -11.57
CA ASP A 162 10.86 -4.42 -10.41
C ASP A 162 11.40 -3.03 -10.79
N PHE A 163 10.52 -2.26 -11.39
CA PHE A 163 10.81 -0.92 -11.83
C PHE A 163 10.66 0.00 -10.62
N ARG A 164 11.49 1.02 -10.54
CA ARG A 164 11.35 2.07 -9.54
C ARG A 164 10.29 3.06 -10.04
N PRO A 165 9.02 2.88 -9.71
CA PRO A 165 7.97 3.75 -10.25
C PRO A 165 8.16 5.16 -9.73
N ILE A 166 7.83 6.11 -10.60
CA ILE A 166 7.80 7.53 -10.27
C ILE A 166 6.33 7.90 -10.10
N LEU A 167 5.97 8.23 -8.86
CA LEU A 167 4.65 8.78 -8.55
C LEU A 167 4.77 10.30 -8.51
N ASP A 168 4.08 10.97 -9.42
CA ASP A 168 4.20 12.41 -9.70
C ASP A 168 5.65 12.76 -10.09
N ARG A 169 6.51 13.05 -9.16
CA ARG A 169 7.94 13.32 -9.37
C ARG A 169 8.84 12.57 -8.39
N TRP A 170 8.28 11.65 -7.61
CA TRP A 170 8.96 10.95 -6.54
C TRP A 170 9.20 9.48 -6.89
N MET A 171 10.45 9.04 -6.84
CA MET A 171 10.76 7.61 -6.96
C MET A 171 10.36 6.88 -5.69
N VAL A 172 9.55 5.83 -5.86
CA VAL A 172 9.10 4.95 -4.77
C VAL A 172 9.65 3.55 -4.93
N GLY A 173 9.65 2.77 -3.87
CA GLY A 173 10.22 1.42 -3.83
C GLY A 173 9.17 0.31 -3.88
N ILE A 174 7.97 0.58 -4.41
CA ILE A 174 6.93 -0.44 -4.60
C ILE A 174 7.16 -1.21 -5.89
N SER A 175 6.81 -2.51 -5.91
CA SER A 175 6.76 -3.32 -7.13
C SER A 175 5.38 -3.20 -7.77
N MET A 176 5.32 -3.07 -9.07
CA MET A 176 4.09 -3.06 -9.85
C MET A 176 4.14 -4.06 -10.99
#